data_a179b4900d03a8b02481604af5a42b59
#
_entry.id   a179b4900d03a8b02481604af5a42b59
#
_cell.length_a   1.000
_cell.length_b   1.000
_cell.length_c   1.000
_cell.angle_alpha   90.00
_cell.angle_beta   90.00
_cell.angle_gamma   90.00
#
_symmetry.space_group_name_H-M   'P 1'
#
loop_
_entity.id
_entity.type
_entity.pdbx_description
1 polymer ?
#
loop_
_entity_poly.entity_id
_entity_poly.type
_entity_poly.pdbx_seq_one_letter_code
_entity_poly.pdbx_strand_id
1 'polypeptide(L)'
;GERGRLTVVGDDDQSIYSWRGAKPQNLVLLGEDYPNLRLIKLEQNYRSTSRILRAANILIANNPHVYEKSLFSEIPDGEKLKVLNAKNEEHEAERITGEIIAHKFLNRTDYKAYAVLYRGNHQSRLIEKALMQNRVPYKISGGTSFFARAEIKDIMAYLRVLVNPDDDNAFLRIVNTPRREIGPVTLEKLGSYANMRGKSLFEASFEMGLEQTLTGRGLENLRRFTDWIVRISDNAERGNTVDAVRSLVRDINYEDWLYETSASPKAAEMRMKNVSDLYSWIVADLEGDNYDKEEKTLREVVQRLTLRDMMERGEDDEDSDQVQLMTLHASKGLEFPYVYLMGAEEGILPHQTSVDEGNVEEERRLMYVGITRAQKELTFTKCRERRQYGELIKPTQSRFLDELPFEDVEWENMKKPQTAEERMEKGQAHIANIRAMFNKK
;
A
#
# COMPACT_ATOMS: atom_id res chain seq x y z
N GLY A 1 10.28 -43.54 -9.01
CA GLY A 1 11.48 -44.12 -9.60
C GLY A 1 12.18 -45.01 -8.60
N GLU A 2 12.75 -46.11 -9.01
CA GLU A 2 13.30 -47.21 -8.19
C GLU A 2 14.45 -46.81 -7.22
N ARG A 3 14.94 -45.59 -7.22
CA ARG A 3 16.08 -45.19 -6.37
C ARG A 3 15.73 -44.42 -5.11
N GLY A 4 14.47 -44.08 -4.85
CA GLY A 4 13.99 -43.45 -3.59
C GLY A 4 14.80 -42.23 -3.07
N ARG A 5 15.60 -41.58 -3.93
CA ARG A 5 16.40 -40.40 -3.54
C ARG A 5 15.57 -39.12 -3.74
N LEU A 6 14.94 -38.69 -2.65
CA LEU A 6 14.14 -37.48 -2.59
C LEU A 6 14.65 -36.60 -1.44
N THR A 7 14.83 -35.35 -1.66
CA THR A 7 15.05 -34.33 -0.62
C THR A 7 13.89 -33.34 -0.69
N VAL A 8 13.21 -33.17 0.43
CA VAL A 8 12.08 -32.23 0.60
C VAL A 8 12.47 -31.23 1.67
N VAL A 9 12.20 -29.96 1.41
CA VAL A 9 12.38 -28.86 2.37
C VAL A 9 11.01 -28.22 2.61
N GLY A 10 10.64 -28.02 3.86
CA GLY A 10 9.38 -27.41 4.24
C GLY A 10 9.46 -26.74 5.60
N ASP A 11 8.52 -25.85 5.85
CA ASP A 11 8.34 -25.16 7.12
C ASP A 11 6.84 -25.01 7.40
N ASP A 12 6.33 -25.74 8.39
CA ASP A 12 4.92 -25.74 8.78
C ASP A 12 4.49 -24.40 9.38
N ASP A 13 5.39 -23.69 10.08
CA ASP A 13 5.13 -22.37 10.66
C ASP A 13 5.05 -21.26 9.61
N GLN A 14 5.53 -21.50 8.39
CA GLN A 14 5.37 -20.60 7.24
C GLN A 14 4.28 -21.08 6.26
N SER A 15 3.38 -21.98 6.67
CA SER A 15 2.24 -22.42 5.86
C SER A 15 1.10 -21.40 5.91
N ILE A 16 1.10 -20.48 4.95
CA ILE A 16 0.17 -19.34 4.85
C ILE A 16 -0.68 -19.37 3.56
N TYR A 17 -0.79 -20.51 2.91
CA TYR A 17 -1.55 -20.69 1.67
C TYR A 17 -2.55 -21.85 1.77
N SER A 18 -3.19 -22.06 2.94
CA SER A 18 -4.20 -23.11 3.14
C SER A 18 -5.39 -22.91 2.20
N TRP A 19 -5.78 -21.68 1.95
CA TRP A 19 -6.80 -21.29 0.98
C TRP A 19 -6.48 -21.66 -0.49
N ARG A 20 -5.21 -21.98 -0.79
CA ARG A 20 -4.75 -22.57 -2.07
C ARG A 20 -4.52 -24.07 -2.00
N GLY A 21 -4.93 -24.71 -0.90
CA GLY A 21 -4.78 -26.16 -0.70
C GLY A 21 -3.47 -26.60 -0.09
N ALA A 22 -2.63 -25.69 0.42
CA ALA A 22 -1.45 -26.06 1.20
C ALA A 22 -1.88 -26.67 2.54
N LYS A 23 -1.32 -27.85 2.87
CA LYS A 23 -1.61 -28.56 4.10
C LYS A 23 -0.30 -28.85 4.83
N PRO A 24 -0.06 -28.26 6.02
CA PRO A 24 1.12 -28.57 6.84
C PRO A 24 1.26 -30.04 7.15
N GLN A 25 0.12 -30.77 7.27
CA GLN A 25 0.04 -32.21 7.52
C GLN A 25 0.75 -33.06 6.43
N ASN A 26 0.98 -32.52 5.23
CA ASN A 26 1.72 -33.23 4.19
C ASN A 26 3.15 -33.59 4.62
N LEU A 27 3.73 -32.83 5.58
CA LEU A 27 5.03 -33.17 6.15
C LEU A 27 4.98 -34.43 7.05
N VAL A 28 3.86 -34.63 7.77
CA VAL A 28 3.62 -35.86 8.57
C VAL A 28 3.45 -37.04 7.64
N LEU A 29 2.56 -36.91 6.64
CA LEU A 29 2.28 -37.95 5.66
C LEU A 29 3.54 -38.39 4.90
N LEU A 30 4.47 -37.47 4.65
CA LEU A 30 5.75 -37.81 4.04
C LEU A 30 6.55 -38.81 4.88
N GLY A 31 6.51 -38.71 6.23
CA GLY A 31 7.15 -39.67 7.14
C GLY A 31 6.47 -41.03 7.14
N GLU A 32 5.16 -41.08 6.92
CA GLU A 32 4.39 -42.33 6.79
C GLU A 32 4.67 -43.02 5.45
N ASP A 33 4.69 -42.24 4.35
CA ASP A 33 4.95 -42.71 3.00
C ASP A 33 6.41 -43.18 2.82
N TYR A 34 7.35 -42.63 3.57
CA TYR A 34 8.78 -42.91 3.50
C TYR A 34 9.34 -43.27 4.88
N PRO A 35 9.17 -44.51 5.37
CA PRO A 35 9.60 -44.95 6.72
C PRO A 35 11.09 -44.77 7.02
N ASN A 36 11.92 -44.71 5.99
CA ASN A 36 13.37 -44.49 6.08
C ASN A 36 13.76 -43.00 5.93
N LEU A 37 12.80 -42.09 6.03
CA LEU A 37 13.04 -40.66 5.93
C LEU A 37 14.00 -40.21 7.04
N ARG A 38 15.06 -39.50 6.65
CA ARG A 38 15.96 -38.84 7.59
C ARG A 38 15.49 -37.41 7.76
N LEU A 39 14.91 -37.08 8.91
CA LEU A 39 14.53 -35.71 9.28
C LEU A 39 15.76 -34.92 9.76
N ILE A 40 16.02 -33.78 9.18
CA ILE A 40 17.05 -32.82 9.60
C ILE A 40 16.36 -31.48 9.90
N LYS A 41 16.47 -31.00 11.15
CA LYS A 41 15.95 -29.70 11.55
C LYS A 41 17.00 -28.63 11.31
N LEU A 42 16.63 -27.56 10.58
CA LEU A 42 17.47 -26.39 10.36
C LEU A 42 17.03 -25.30 11.34
N GLU A 43 17.60 -25.29 12.54
CA GLU A 43 17.15 -24.43 13.64
C GLU A 43 18.01 -23.16 13.77
N GLN A 44 19.21 -23.14 13.21
CA GLN A 44 20.06 -21.91 13.22
C GLN A 44 19.58 -20.91 12.18
N ASN A 45 19.25 -19.71 12.64
CA ASN A 45 18.86 -18.59 11.82
C ASN A 45 20.02 -17.58 11.71
N TYR A 46 20.34 -17.19 10.49
CA TYR A 46 21.43 -16.25 10.17
C TYR A 46 20.94 -14.87 9.73
N ARG A 47 19.63 -14.65 9.79
CA ARG A 47 18.96 -13.45 9.29
C ARG A 47 18.72 -12.42 10.37
N SER A 48 18.00 -12.82 11.40
CA SER A 48 17.40 -11.92 12.39
C SER A 48 18.20 -11.88 13.68
N THR A 49 18.13 -10.74 14.38
CA THR A 49 18.63 -10.64 15.75
C THR A 49 17.95 -11.66 16.68
N SER A 50 18.64 -12.05 17.75
CA SER A 50 18.12 -13.02 18.72
C SER A 50 16.78 -12.57 19.33
N ARG A 51 16.61 -11.28 19.55
CA ARG A 51 15.37 -10.70 20.10
C ARG A 51 14.16 -10.86 19.18
N ILE A 52 14.32 -10.52 17.88
CA ILE A 52 13.27 -10.72 16.87
C ILE A 52 12.87 -12.19 16.81
N LEU A 53 13.85 -13.07 16.82
CA LEU A 53 13.62 -14.50 16.72
C LEU A 53 12.95 -15.06 17.96
N ARG A 54 13.32 -14.61 19.16
CA ARG A 54 12.68 -14.98 20.43
C ARG A 54 11.21 -14.57 20.43
N ALA A 55 10.90 -13.36 19.99
CA ALA A 55 9.52 -12.89 19.85
C ALA A 55 8.72 -13.75 18.85
N ALA A 56 9.30 -14.09 17.71
CA ALA A 56 8.70 -14.97 16.71
C ALA A 56 8.42 -16.38 17.27
N ASN A 57 9.39 -16.96 17.97
CA ASN A 57 9.24 -18.29 18.59
C ASN A 57 8.12 -18.31 19.65
N ILE A 58 8.06 -17.30 20.50
CA ILE A 58 7.02 -17.22 21.55
C ILE A 58 5.63 -17.06 20.93
N LEU A 59 5.50 -16.22 19.90
CA LEU A 59 4.25 -16.07 19.17
C LEU A 59 3.79 -17.40 18.57
N ILE A 60 4.68 -18.06 17.80
CA ILE A 60 4.28 -19.25 17.03
C ILE A 60 4.08 -20.49 17.93
N ALA A 61 4.67 -20.50 19.11
CA ALA A 61 4.46 -21.57 20.11
C ALA A 61 2.98 -21.70 20.55
N ASN A 62 2.14 -20.69 20.32
CA ASN A 62 0.70 -20.76 20.54
C ASN A 62 -0.07 -21.56 19.47
N ASN A 63 0.60 -21.99 18.40
CA ASN A 63 0.03 -22.87 17.39
C ASN A 63 0.42 -24.34 17.67
N PRO A 64 -0.40 -25.32 17.24
CA PRO A 64 0.05 -26.70 17.17
C PRO A 64 1.15 -26.86 16.11
N HIS A 65 2.22 -27.56 16.45
CA HIS A 65 3.34 -27.84 15.57
C HIS A 65 3.31 -29.26 15.03
N VAL A 66 3.72 -29.41 13.77
CA VAL A 66 3.98 -30.74 13.19
C VAL A 66 5.26 -31.34 13.76
N TYR A 67 6.28 -30.52 13.94
CA TYR A 67 7.56 -30.88 14.57
C TYR A 67 7.95 -29.80 15.57
N GLU A 68 8.30 -30.21 16.80
CA GLU A 68 8.91 -29.27 17.74
C GLU A 68 10.23 -28.75 17.18
N LYS A 69 10.37 -27.47 17.07
CA LYS A 69 11.58 -26.76 16.65
C LYS A 69 11.70 -25.46 17.42
N SER A 70 12.92 -25.01 17.63
CA SER A 70 13.20 -23.71 18.24
C SER A 70 14.30 -23.04 17.46
N LEU A 71 13.94 -22.01 16.72
CA LEU A 71 14.92 -21.25 15.97
C LEU A 71 15.80 -20.43 16.92
N PHE A 72 17.10 -20.43 16.68
CA PHE A 72 18.06 -19.62 17.43
C PHE A 72 18.97 -18.84 16.48
N SER A 73 19.50 -17.74 16.98
CA SER A 73 20.45 -16.89 16.25
C SER A 73 21.66 -16.60 17.11
N GLU A 74 22.84 -16.54 16.51
CA GLU A 74 24.07 -16.07 17.12
C GLU A 74 24.25 -14.55 16.98
N ILE A 75 23.37 -13.89 16.22
CA ILE A 75 23.32 -12.43 16.10
C ILE A 75 22.83 -11.85 17.43
N PRO A 76 23.52 -10.84 18.01
CA PRO A 76 23.11 -10.22 19.27
C PRO A 76 21.65 -9.75 19.27
N ASP A 77 21.11 -9.49 20.47
CA ASP A 77 19.69 -9.11 20.67
C ASP A 77 19.23 -7.90 19.82
N GLY A 78 20.12 -6.93 19.57
CA GLY A 78 19.75 -5.72 18.85
C GLY A 78 18.75 -4.84 19.61
N GLU A 79 18.05 -3.97 18.89
CA GLU A 79 17.05 -3.06 19.46
C GLU A 79 15.77 -3.80 19.87
N LYS A 80 14.99 -3.20 20.77
CA LYS A 80 13.66 -3.70 21.13
C LYS A 80 12.70 -3.57 19.95
N LEU A 81 11.75 -4.50 19.85
CA LEU A 81 10.62 -4.36 18.94
C LEU A 81 9.78 -3.16 19.38
N LYS A 82 9.37 -2.30 18.46
CA LYS A 82 8.62 -1.08 18.77
C LYS A 82 7.15 -1.25 18.44
N VAL A 83 6.26 -0.69 19.30
CA VAL A 83 4.82 -0.58 19.00
C VAL A 83 4.43 0.88 19.03
N LEU A 84 4.11 1.44 17.88
CA LEU A 84 3.70 2.83 17.71
C LEU A 84 2.17 2.96 17.72
N ASN A 85 1.67 3.99 18.41
CA ASN A 85 0.26 4.31 18.47
C ASN A 85 -0.06 5.52 17.59
N ALA A 86 -0.76 5.30 16.48
CA ALA A 86 -1.27 6.37 15.65
C ALA A 86 -2.65 6.87 16.13
N LYS A 87 -3.03 8.07 15.71
CA LYS A 87 -4.39 8.59 15.98
C LYS A 87 -5.41 7.86 15.13
N ASN A 88 -5.13 7.78 13.84
CA ASN A 88 -5.94 7.13 12.81
C ASN A 88 -5.03 6.55 11.72
N GLU A 89 -5.62 5.96 10.69
CA GLU A 89 -4.90 5.32 9.58
C GLU A 89 -4.06 6.30 8.74
N GLU A 90 -4.48 7.54 8.60
CA GLU A 90 -3.68 8.56 7.87
C GLU A 90 -2.43 8.91 8.68
N HIS A 91 -2.61 9.19 9.96
CA HIS A 91 -1.49 9.47 10.86
C HIS A 91 -0.55 8.25 11.03
N GLU A 92 -1.07 7.01 10.91
CA GLU A 92 -0.27 5.79 10.89
C GLU A 92 0.72 5.81 9.71
N ALA A 93 0.22 6.10 8.50
CA ALA A 93 1.02 6.19 7.29
C ALA A 93 2.04 7.34 7.35
N GLU A 94 1.63 8.51 7.83
CA GLU A 94 2.52 9.68 8.03
C GLU A 94 3.64 9.37 9.01
N ARG A 95 3.32 8.68 10.12
CA ARG A 95 4.31 8.30 11.13
C ARG A 95 5.33 7.32 10.57
N ILE A 96 4.89 6.24 9.92
CA ILE A 96 5.79 5.27 9.29
C ILE A 96 6.73 6.00 8.32
N THR A 97 6.19 6.88 7.48
CA THR A 97 6.99 7.67 6.53
C THR A 97 8.00 8.57 7.24
N GLY A 98 7.57 9.28 8.28
CA GLY A 98 8.45 10.14 9.08
C GLY A 98 9.56 9.36 9.79
N GLU A 99 9.24 8.20 10.38
CA GLU A 99 10.22 7.30 11.02
C GLU A 99 11.26 6.79 9.99
N ILE A 100 10.82 6.37 8.79
CA ILE A 100 11.73 5.94 7.71
C ILE A 100 12.71 7.06 7.33
N ILE A 101 12.19 8.28 7.11
CA ILE A 101 13.00 9.44 6.74
C ILE A 101 14.02 9.77 7.85
N ALA A 102 13.55 9.86 9.09
CA ALA A 102 14.41 10.17 10.23
C ALA A 102 15.47 9.10 10.46
N HIS A 103 15.10 7.82 10.42
CA HIS A 103 16.01 6.69 10.60
C HIS A 103 17.05 6.63 9.47
N LYS A 104 16.63 6.81 8.20
CA LYS A 104 17.54 6.88 7.05
C LYS A 104 18.55 7.98 7.23
N PHE A 105 18.13 9.17 7.63
CA PHE A 105 19.01 10.32 7.82
C PHE A 105 20.03 10.07 8.92
N LEU A 106 19.60 9.55 10.07
CA LEU A 106 20.45 9.30 11.23
C LEU A 106 21.46 8.17 10.98
N ASN A 107 21.02 7.10 10.32
CA ASN A 107 21.84 5.88 10.15
C ASN A 107 22.51 5.80 8.76
N ARG A 108 22.29 6.78 7.89
CA ARG A 108 22.83 6.84 6.50
C ARG A 108 22.54 5.55 5.71
N THR A 109 21.32 5.04 5.84
CA THR A 109 20.85 3.83 5.15
C THR A 109 20.19 4.17 3.83
N ASP A 110 20.02 3.18 2.95
CA ASP A 110 19.26 3.32 1.71
C ASP A 110 17.78 3.03 1.94
N TYR A 111 16.88 3.56 1.10
CA TYR A 111 15.44 3.28 1.17
C TYR A 111 15.11 1.81 0.93
N LYS A 112 15.90 1.11 0.11
CA LYS A 112 15.74 -0.34 -0.13
C LYS A 112 15.93 -1.21 1.11
N ALA A 113 16.51 -0.67 2.17
CA ALA A 113 16.64 -1.35 3.46
C ALA A 113 15.32 -1.42 4.26
N TYR A 114 14.29 -0.68 3.84
CA TYR A 114 13.02 -0.58 4.55
C TYR A 114 11.91 -1.33 3.82
N ALA A 115 11.09 -2.06 4.58
CA ALA A 115 9.86 -2.65 4.10
C ALA A 115 8.68 -2.26 4.99
N VAL A 116 7.54 -1.95 4.37
CA VAL A 116 6.25 -1.79 5.06
C VAL A 116 5.36 -2.94 4.65
N LEU A 117 5.04 -3.77 5.62
CA LEU A 117 4.22 -4.97 5.46
C LEU A 117 2.81 -4.71 5.98
N TYR A 118 1.81 -5.16 5.24
CA TYR A 118 0.40 -5.02 5.61
C TYR A 118 -0.38 -6.29 5.29
N ARG A 119 -1.54 -6.45 5.93
CA ARG A 119 -2.38 -7.65 5.74
C ARG A 119 -3.14 -7.62 4.42
N GLY A 120 -3.67 -6.47 4.04
CA GLY A 120 -4.51 -6.32 2.84
C GLY A 120 -4.09 -5.16 1.95
N ASN A 121 -4.22 -5.35 0.62
CA ASN A 121 -3.83 -4.36 -0.37
C ASN A 121 -4.53 -2.98 -0.21
N HIS A 122 -5.69 -2.93 0.46
CA HIS A 122 -6.38 -1.67 0.70
C HIS A 122 -5.61 -0.74 1.64
N GLN A 123 -4.72 -1.28 2.48
CA GLN A 123 -3.88 -0.50 3.41
C GLN A 123 -2.77 0.25 2.68
N SER A 124 -2.34 -0.22 1.49
CA SER A 124 -1.24 0.41 0.74
C SER A 124 -1.50 1.86 0.37
N ARG A 125 -2.76 2.22 0.10
CA ARG A 125 -3.11 3.56 -0.42
C ARG A 125 -2.63 4.72 0.44
N LEU A 126 -2.81 4.62 1.75
CA LEU A 126 -2.45 5.72 2.66
C LEU A 126 -0.95 5.82 2.84
N ILE A 127 -0.25 4.68 2.90
CA ILE A 127 1.21 4.68 2.96
C ILE A 127 1.82 5.15 1.62
N GLU A 128 1.26 4.74 0.48
CA GLU A 128 1.62 5.28 -0.82
C GLU A 128 1.49 6.81 -0.84
N LYS A 129 0.32 7.33 -0.42
CA LYS A 129 0.07 8.78 -0.31
C LYS A 129 1.11 9.48 0.55
N ALA A 130 1.39 8.97 1.75
CA ALA A 130 2.32 9.58 2.69
C ALA A 130 3.77 9.59 2.16
N LEU A 131 4.24 8.47 1.59
CA LEU A 131 5.55 8.39 0.94
C LEU A 131 5.64 9.37 -0.22
N MET A 132 4.57 9.45 -0.99
CA MET A 132 4.45 10.36 -2.12
C MET A 132 4.55 11.83 -1.72
N GLN A 133 3.82 12.27 -0.72
CA GLN A 133 3.85 13.65 -0.24
C GLN A 133 5.24 14.05 0.26
N ASN A 134 5.97 13.09 0.82
CA ASN A 134 7.32 13.30 1.32
C ASN A 134 8.43 13.01 0.28
N ARG A 135 8.08 12.75 -0.99
CA ARG A 135 9.01 12.44 -2.09
C ARG A 135 9.93 11.24 -1.78
N VAL A 136 9.42 10.27 -1.04
CA VAL A 136 10.11 9.02 -0.75
C VAL A 136 9.81 8.01 -1.85
N PRO A 137 10.82 7.48 -2.55
CA PRO A 137 10.62 6.48 -3.58
C PRO A 137 10.16 5.15 -2.95
N TYR A 138 9.23 4.46 -3.61
CA TYR A 138 8.72 3.17 -3.14
C TYR A 138 8.37 2.24 -4.30
N LYS A 139 8.36 0.93 -4.03
CA LYS A 139 7.93 -0.13 -4.94
C LYS A 139 6.88 -1.00 -4.25
N ILE A 140 5.82 -1.37 -4.99
CA ILE A 140 4.81 -2.32 -4.50
C ILE A 140 5.06 -3.69 -5.10
N SER A 141 5.29 -4.67 -4.23
CA SER A 141 5.47 -6.07 -4.61
C SER A 141 4.21 -6.89 -4.33
N GLY A 142 3.78 -7.67 -5.32
CA GLY A 142 2.60 -8.55 -5.20
C GLY A 142 1.25 -7.84 -5.27
N GLY A 143 1.22 -6.59 -5.72
CA GLY A 143 0.02 -5.78 -5.93
C GLY A 143 0.13 -4.90 -7.16
N THR A 144 -0.96 -4.20 -7.49
CA THR A 144 -0.95 -3.17 -8.54
C THR A 144 -0.82 -1.81 -7.87
N SER A 145 0.22 -1.06 -8.20
CA SER A 145 0.41 0.30 -7.67
C SER A 145 -0.82 1.16 -7.99
N PHE A 146 -1.02 2.22 -7.21
CA PHE A 146 -2.19 3.08 -7.37
C PHE A 146 -2.28 3.63 -8.80
N PHE A 147 -1.18 4.15 -9.35
CA PHE A 147 -1.15 4.71 -10.72
C PHE A 147 -1.19 3.66 -11.83
N ALA A 148 -0.86 2.40 -11.54
CA ALA A 148 -0.96 1.30 -12.51
C ALA A 148 -2.39 0.78 -12.72
N ARG A 149 -3.35 1.15 -11.85
CA ARG A 149 -4.77 0.73 -11.93
C ARG A 149 -5.44 1.35 -13.14
N ALA A 150 -6.31 0.56 -13.80
CA ALA A 150 -6.95 0.96 -15.06
C ALA A 150 -7.77 2.25 -14.91
N GLU A 151 -8.61 2.37 -13.88
CA GLU A 151 -9.44 3.54 -13.62
C GLU A 151 -8.60 4.79 -13.34
N ILE A 152 -7.45 4.66 -12.69
CA ILE A 152 -6.53 5.78 -12.43
C ILE A 152 -5.86 6.20 -13.73
N LYS A 153 -5.39 5.26 -14.55
CA LYS A 153 -4.83 5.53 -15.87
C LYS A 153 -5.83 6.23 -16.79
N ASP A 154 -7.11 5.86 -16.71
CA ASP A 154 -8.16 6.49 -17.51
C ASP A 154 -8.33 7.95 -17.11
N ILE A 155 -8.52 8.24 -15.83
CA ILE A 155 -8.69 9.62 -15.34
C ILE A 155 -7.43 10.45 -15.57
N MET A 156 -6.24 9.90 -15.32
CA MET A 156 -4.97 10.59 -15.63
C MET A 156 -4.84 10.91 -17.13
N ALA A 157 -5.28 10.02 -18.02
CA ALA A 157 -5.27 10.29 -19.45
C ALA A 157 -6.23 11.42 -19.82
N TYR A 158 -7.41 11.51 -19.22
CA TYR A 158 -8.29 12.68 -19.38
C TYR A 158 -7.61 13.96 -18.95
N LEU A 159 -7.02 13.99 -17.77
CA LEU A 159 -6.32 15.17 -17.25
C LEU A 159 -5.12 15.56 -18.13
N ARG A 160 -4.39 14.59 -18.67
CA ARG A 160 -3.28 14.84 -19.59
C ARG A 160 -3.74 15.49 -20.88
N VAL A 161 -4.84 15.03 -21.47
CA VAL A 161 -5.41 15.65 -22.70
C VAL A 161 -5.93 17.07 -22.41
N LEU A 162 -6.50 17.32 -21.22
CA LEU A 162 -6.93 18.68 -20.85
C LEU A 162 -5.76 19.69 -20.80
N VAL A 163 -4.58 19.27 -20.34
CA VAL A 163 -3.40 20.15 -20.21
C VAL A 163 -2.46 20.09 -21.42
N ASN A 164 -2.54 19.05 -22.22
CA ASN A 164 -1.79 18.84 -23.45
C ASN A 164 -2.62 18.05 -24.47
N PRO A 165 -3.39 18.70 -25.33
CA PRO A 165 -4.21 18.06 -26.35
C PRO A 165 -3.42 17.23 -27.36
N ASP A 166 -2.11 17.50 -27.52
CA ASP A 166 -1.24 16.78 -28.46
C ASP A 166 -0.73 15.43 -27.93
N ASP A 167 -1.17 15.01 -26.74
CA ASP A 167 -0.87 13.71 -26.19
C ASP A 167 -1.74 12.61 -26.83
N ASP A 168 -1.34 12.15 -28.00
CA ASP A 168 -2.05 11.12 -28.79
C ASP A 168 -2.25 9.82 -28.02
N ASN A 169 -1.30 9.42 -27.15
CA ASN A 169 -1.42 8.23 -26.34
C ASN A 169 -2.54 8.36 -25.31
N ALA A 170 -2.60 9.51 -24.64
CA ALA A 170 -3.68 9.81 -23.69
C ALA A 170 -5.03 9.93 -24.41
N PHE A 171 -5.05 10.60 -25.58
CA PHE A 171 -6.24 10.72 -26.42
C PHE A 171 -6.80 9.35 -26.83
N LEU A 172 -5.97 8.46 -27.39
CA LEU A 172 -6.38 7.13 -27.79
C LEU A 172 -6.94 6.30 -26.64
N ARG A 173 -6.42 6.51 -25.43
CA ARG A 173 -6.92 5.83 -24.26
C ARG A 173 -8.34 6.23 -23.88
N ILE A 174 -8.67 7.51 -24.01
CA ILE A 174 -9.94 8.06 -23.49
C ILE A 174 -11.03 8.25 -24.53
N VAL A 175 -10.69 8.34 -25.81
CA VAL A 175 -11.62 8.71 -26.87
C VAL A 175 -12.88 7.82 -26.91
N ASN A 176 -12.75 6.55 -26.51
CA ASN A 176 -13.87 5.60 -26.42
C ASN A 176 -13.99 4.94 -25.03
N THR A 177 -13.49 5.59 -24.00
CA THR A 177 -13.60 5.16 -22.59
C THR A 177 -14.15 6.31 -21.73
N PRO A 178 -15.39 6.29 -21.26
CA PRO A 178 -16.50 5.33 -21.54
C PRO A 178 -16.88 5.22 -23.03
N ARG A 179 -17.68 4.22 -23.35
CA ARG A 179 -18.07 3.91 -24.74
C ARG A 179 -18.81 5.06 -25.41
N ARG A 180 -18.33 5.50 -26.62
CA ARG A 180 -18.89 6.61 -27.41
C ARG A 180 -19.17 6.22 -28.84
N GLU A 181 -19.16 4.94 -29.17
CA GLU A 181 -19.32 4.43 -30.55
C GLU A 181 -18.22 4.96 -31.50
N ILE A 182 -17.05 5.31 -30.99
CA ILE A 182 -15.88 5.68 -31.78
C ILE A 182 -15.02 4.41 -31.91
N GLY A 183 -15.29 3.67 -32.99
CA GLY A 183 -14.67 2.35 -33.18
C GLY A 183 -13.28 2.39 -33.85
N PRO A 184 -12.61 1.23 -33.96
CA PRO A 184 -11.26 1.12 -34.53
C PRO A 184 -11.14 1.72 -35.93
N VAL A 185 -12.13 1.53 -36.79
CA VAL A 185 -12.14 2.06 -38.16
C VAL A 185 -12.14 3.62 -38.15
N THR A 186 -12.86 4.22 -37.24
CA THR A 186 -12.88 5.69 -37.08
C THR A 186 -11.49 6.19 -36.68
N LEU A 187 -10.85 5.50 -35.70
CA LEU A 187 -9.54 5.85 -35.20
C LEU A 187 -8.42 5.61 -36.23
N GLU A 188 -8.51 4.55 -37.01
CA GLU A 188 -7.58 4.27 -38.11
C GLU A 188 -7.62 5.37 -39.16
N LYS A 189 -8.84 5.78 -39.58
CA LYS A 189 -9.02 6.89 -40.54
C LYS A 189 -8.49 8.22 -40.00
N LEU A 190 -8.81 8.53 -38.73
CA LEU A 190 -8.30 9.71 -38.06
C LEU A 190 -6.77 9.70 -37.99
N GLY A 191 -6.16 8.57 -37.59
CA GLY A 191 -4.72 8.43 -37.47
C GLY A 191 -4.03 8.57 -38.81
N SER A 192 -4.56 7.97 -39.90
CA SER A 192 -4.04 8.10 -41.26
C SER A 192 -4.11 9.56 -41.74
N TYR A 193 -5.22 10.25 -41.47
CA TYR A 193 -5.40 11.64 -41.84
C TYR A 193 -4.46 12.58 -41.01
N ALA A 194 -4.38 12.39 -39.72
CA ALA A 194 -3.50 13.15 -38.82
C ALA A 194 -2.01 13.00 -39.25
N ASN A 195 -1.58 11.79 -39.53
CA ASN A 195 -0.21 11.51 -40.01
C ASN A 195 0.08 12.22 -41.33
N MET A 196 -0.84 12.15 -42.29
CA MET A 196 -0.70 12.83 -43.59
C MET A 196 -0.58 14.35 -43.44
N ARG A 197 -1.26 14.92 -42.43
CA ARG A 197 -1.29 16.35 -42.15
C ARG A 197 -0.18 16.82 -41.18
N GLY A 198 0.57 15.90 -40.56
CA GLY A 198 1.58 16.22 -39.55
C GLY A 198 0.98 16.88 -38.31
N LYS A 199 -0.23 16.43 -37.87
CA LYS A 199 -0.98 16.96 -36.74
C LYS A 199 -1.26 15.90 -35.71
N SER A 200 -1.54 16.31 -34.47
CA SER A 200 -2.07 15.41 -33.44
C SER A 200 -3.46 14.89 -33.82
N LEU A 201 -3.88 13.78 -33.21
CA LEU A 201 -5.22 13.24 -33.42
C LEU A 201 -6.32 14.22 -33.01
N PHE A 202 -6.06 14.97 -31.93
CA PHE A 202 -6.97 15.99 -31.43
C PHE A 202 -7.12 17.14 -32.41
N GLU A 203 -6.03 17.75 -32.86
CA GLU A 203 -6.07 18.82 -33.87
C GLU A 203 -6.71 18.36 -35.17
N ALA A 204 -6.35 17.18 -35.68
CA ALA A 204 -6.88 16.60 -36.90
C ALA A 204 -8.40 16.42 -36.85
N SER A 205 -8.98 16.17 -35.67
CA SER A 205 -10.42 15.99 -35.49
C SER A 205 -11.27 17.23 -35.83
N PHE A 206 -10.67 18.41 -35.78
CA PHE A 206 -11.33 19.70 -36.12
C PHE A 206 -11.16 20.13 -37.57
N GLU A 207 -10.26 19.47 -38.32
CA GLU A 207 -10.05 19.86 -39.70
C GLU A 207 -11.26 19.51 -40.58
N MET A 208 -11.70 20.46 -41.43
CA MET A 208 -12.80 20.25 -42.38
C MET A 208 -12.45 19.15 -43.42
N GLY A 209 -11.15 19.02 -43.77
CA GLY A 209 -10.71 18.00 -44.70
C GLY A 209 -10.91 16.56 -44.22
N LEU A 210 -11.05 16.33 -42.91
CA LEU A 210 -11.34 15.04 -42.33
C LEU A 210 -12.68 14.45 -42.84
N GLU A 211 -13.66 15.32 -43.15
CA GLU A 211 -14.98 14.92 -43.69
C GLU A 211 -14.91 14.16 -45.01
N GLN A 212 -13.83 14.33 -45.77
CA GLN A 212 -13.60 13.57 -47.01
C GLN A 212 -13.21 12.11 -46.75
N THR A 213 -12.65 11.84 -45.57
CA THR A 213 -12.11 10.51 -45.24
C THR A 213 -12.99 9.79 -44.19
N LEU A 214 -13.57 10.56 -43.27
CA LEU A 214 -14.40 10.06 -42.21
C LEU A 214 -15.77 10.76 -42.21
N THR A 215 -16.86 10.00 -42.33
CA THR A 215 -18.24 10.52 -42.45
C THR A 215 -19.17 9.84 -41.50
N GLY A 216 -20.38 10.42 -41.31
CA GLY A 216 -21.46 9.86 -40.53
C GLY A 216 -21.21 9.84 -39.03
N ARG A 217 -21.86 8.90 -38.33
CA ARG A 217 -21.92 8.85 -36.85
C ARG A 217 -20.55 8.85 -36.17
N GLY A 218 -19.54 8.20 -36.79
CA GLY A 218 -18.19 8.17 -36.23
C GLY A 218 -17.55 9.55 -36.14
N LEU A 219 -17.70 10.40 -37.17
CA LEU A 219 -17.22 11.77 -37.18
C LEU A 219 -17.99 12.66 -36.19
N GLU A 220 -19.32 12.52 -36.16
CA GLU A 220 -20.17 13.29 -35.25
C GLU A 220 -19.82 13.00 -33.79
N ASN A 221 -19.67 11.72 -33.43
CA ASN A 221 -19.31 11.32 -32.07
C ASN A 221 -17.89 11.80 -31.70
N LEU A 222 -16.94 11.70 -32.63
CA LEU A 222 -15.59 12.20 -32.43
C LEU A 222 -15.60 13.72 -32.15
N ARG A 223 -16.28 14.52 -32.98
CA ARG A 223 -16.35 15.96 -32.80
C ARG A 223 -17.07 16.35 -31.51
N ARG A 224 -18.16 15.68 -31.18
CA ARG A 224 -18.85 15.89 -29.89
C ARG A 224 -17.93 15.68 -28.71
N PHE A 225 -17.10 14.65 -28.76
CA PHE A 225 -16.11 14.36 -27.72
C PHE A 225 -15.02 15.43 -27.68
N THR A 226 -14.42 15.80 -28.81
CA THR A 226 -13.33 16.79 -28.84
C THR A 226 -13.84 18.19 -28.49
N ASP A 227 -15.05 18.60 -28.91
CA ASP A 227 -15.71 19.85 -28.48
C ASP A 227 -15.96 19.88 -26.98
N TRP A 228 -16.33 18.72 -26.38
CA TRP A 228 -16.49 18.61 -24.93
C TRP A 228 -15.15 18.78 -24.21
N ILE A 229 -14.05 18.19 -24.72
CA ILE A 229 -12.69 18.38 -24.17
C ILE A 229 -12.32 19.88 -24.18
N VAL A 230 -12.54 20.59 -25.30
CA VAL A 230 -12.27 22.04 -25.38
C VAL A 230 -13.01 22.79 -24.28
N ARG A 231 -14.31 22.52 -24.12
CA ARG A 231 -15.13 23.23 -23.11
C ARG A 231 -14.63 22.98 -21.68
N ILE A 232 -14.26 21.75 -21.34
CA ILE A 232 -13.75 21.43 -20.00
C ILE A 232 -12.38 22.07 -19.79
N SER A 233 -11.50 22.07 -20.80
CA SER A 233 -10.19 22.71 -20.74
C SER A 233 -10.33 24.23 -20.52
N ASP A 234 -11.19 24.91 -21.29
CA ASP A 234 -11.48 26.32 -21.10
C ASP A 234 -12.03 26.65 -19.70
N ASN A 235 -12.92 25.80 -19.18
CA ASN A 235 -13.44 25.93 -17.83
C ASN A 235 -12.36 25.74 -16.75
N ALA A 236 -11.41 24.83 -16.97
CA ALA A 236 -10.31 24.59 -16.06
C ALA A 236 -9.28 25.74 -16.05
N GLU A 237 -9.09 26.43 -17.20
CA GLU A 237 -8.13 27.53 -17.31
C GLU A 237 -8.72 28.89 -16.87
N ARG A 238 -10.00 29.18 -17.18
CA ARG A 238 -10.62 30.47 -16.97
C ARG A 238 -11.60 30.54 -15.81
N GLY A 239 -12.01 29.41 -15.28
CA GLY A 239 -12.99 29.25 -14.22
C GLY A 239 -12.42 28.64 -12.96
N ASN A 240 -13.26 27.87 -12.25
CA ASN A 240 -12.85 27.12 -11.09
C ASN A 240 -12.27 25.76 -11.52
N THR A 241 -10.95 25.63 -11.48
CA THR A 241 -10.21 24.40 -11.83
C THR A 241 -10.71 23.19 -11.05
N VAL A 242 -10.99 23.37 -9.76
CA VAL A 242 -11.50 22.27 -8.88
C VAL A 242 -12.86 21.78 -9.36
N ASP A 243 -13.76 22.72 -9.73
CA ASP A 243 -15.10 22.35 -10.23
C ASP A 243 -15.02 21.69 -11.61
N ALA A 244 -14.11 22.14 -12.49
CA ALA A 244 -13.88 21.50 -13.79
C ALA A 244 -13.40 20.06 -13.63
N VAL A 245 -12.44 19.83 -12.73
CA VAL A 245 -11.94 18.49 -12.41
C VAL A 245 -13.04 17.61 -11.80
N ARG A 246 -13.87 18.15 -10.88
CA ARG A 246 -15.00 17.41 -10.28
C ARG A 246 -16.08 17.06 -11.30
N SER A 247 -16.39 17.98 -12.23
CA SER A 247 -17.42 17.76 -13.24
C SER A 247 -17.03 16.71 -14.27
N LEU A 248 -15.73 16.53 -14.52
CA LEU A 248 -15.20 15.61 -15.53
C LEU A 248 -15.77 14.19 -15.37
N VAL A 249 -15.66 13.57 -14.18
CA VAL A 249 -16.13 12.18 -13.95
C VAL A 249 -17.63 12.05 -14.13
N ARG A 250 -18.39 13.05 -13.65
CA ARG A 250 -19.84 13.09 -13.80
C ARG A 250 -20.24 13.24 -15.27
N ASP A 251 -19.61 14.17 -15.99
CA ASP A 251 -19.96 14.50 -17.38
C ASP A 251 -19.70 13.33 -18.35
N ILE A 252 -18.68 12.50 -18.06
CA ILE A 252 -18.39 11.32 -18.86
C ILE A 252 -19.17 10.08 -18.39
N ASN A 253 -19.97 10.19 -17.31
CA ASN A 253 -20.72 9.08 -16.72
C ASN A 253 -19.83 7.88 -16.37
N TYR A 254 -18.66 8.15 -15.74
CA TYR A 254 -17.63 7.14 -15.52
C TYR A 254 -18.03 6.11 -14.46
N GLU A 255 -18.88 6.48 -13.51
CA GLU A 255 -19.40 5.58 -12.49
C GLU A 255 -20.21 4.45 -13.12
N ASP A 256 -21.19 4.76 -13.98
CA ASP A 256 -21.97 3.75 -14.68
C ASP A 256 -21.09 2.85 -15.54
N TRP A 257 -20.11 3.44 -16.23
CA TRP A 257 -19.10 2.68 -16.97
C TRP A 257 -18.34 1.68 -16.09
N LEU A 258 -17.96 2.05 -14.88
CA LEU A 258 -17.33 1.15 -13.94
C LEU A 258 -18.25 0.02 -13.51
N TYR A 259 -19.57 0.29 -13.28
CA TYR A 259 -20.55 -0.74 -12.97
C TYR A 259 -20.75 -1.72 -14.12
N GLU A 260 -20.77 -1.23 -15.37
CA GLU A 260 -20.92 -2.06 -16.56
C GLU A 260 -19.70 -2.97 -16.82
N THR A 261 -18.49 -2.49 -16.49
CA THR A 261 -17.24 -3.16 -16.87
C THR A 261 -16.56 -3.92 -15.73
N SER A 262 -17.04 -3.81 -14.51
CA SER A 262 -16.49 -4.51 -13.35
C SER A 262 -17.13 -5.88 -13.15
N ALA A 263 -16.38 -6.81 -12.59
CA ALA A 263 -16.83 -8.19 -12.33
C ALA A 263 -17.95 -8.27 -11.26
N SER A 264 -18.10 -7.23 -10.42
CA SER A 264 -19.16 -7.15 -9.40
C SER A 264 -19.40 -5.69 -9.01
N PRO A 265 -20.58 -5.36 -8.44
CA PRO A 265 -20.87 -4.02 -7.90
C PRO A 265 -19.83 -3.56 -6.87
N LYS A 266 -19.40 -4.45 -5.98
CA LYS A 266 -18.37 -4.15 -4.97
C LYS A 266 -17.03 -3.80 -5.62
N ALA A 267 -16.69 -4.43 -6.75
CA ALA A 267 -15.46 -4.09 -7.49
C ALA A 267 -15.60 -2.70 -8.15
N ALA A 268 -16.76 -2.35 -8.67
CA ALA A 268 -17.05 -1.03 -9.23
C ALA A 268 -16.94 0.06 -8.15
N GLU A 269 -17.56 -0.12 -6.99
CA GLU A 269 -17.45 0.78 -5.84
C GLU A 269 -16.00 1.00 -5.41
N MET A 270 -15.21 -0.08 -5.36
CA MET A 270 -13.80 0.01 -5.00
C MET A 270 -13.00 0.83 -6.02
N ARG A 271 -13.26 0.63 -7.32
CA ARG A 271 -12.63 1.40 -8.41
C ARG A 271 -13.07 2.86 -8.36
N MET A 272 -14.35 3.13 -8.11
CA MET A 272 -14.85 4.49 -7.95
C MET A 272 -14.24 5.20 -6.74
N LYS A 273 -14.03 4.46 -5.64
CA LYS A 273 -13.30 4.98 -4.48
C LYS A 273 -11.86 5.37 -4.85
N ASN A 274 -11.16 4.57 -5.67
CA ASN A 274 -9.82 4.94 -6.16
C ASN A 274 -9.83 6.26 -6.94
N VAL A 275 -10.84 6.46 -7.80
CA VAL A 275 -11.04 7.71 -8.53
C VAL A 275 -11.29 8.87 -7.58
N SER A 276 -12.13 8.68 -6.56
CA SER A 276 -12.41 9.71 -5.54
C SER A 276 -11.15 10.08 -4.74
N ASP A 277 -10.32 9.09 -4.40
CA ASP A 277 -9.04 9.32 -3.71
C ASP A 277 -8.09 10.15 -4.58
N LEU A 278 -7.98 9.84 -5.89
CA LEU A 278 -7.18 10.63 -6.84
C LEU A 278 -7.67 12.09 -6.91
N TYR A 279 -8.98 12.29 -6.97
CA TYR A 279 -9.56 13.64 -6.96
C TYR A 279 -9.21 14.41 -5.70
N SER A 280 -9.34 13.77 -4.54
CA SER A 280 -9.00 14.39 -3.27
C SER A 280 -7.54 14.85 -3.24
N TRP A 281 -6.64 14.08 -3.84
CA TRP A 281 -5.22 14.45 -3.94
C TRP A 281 -5.00 15.62 -4.90
N ILE A 282 -5.67 15.62 -6.06
CA ILE A 282 -5.58 16.71 -7.04
C ILE A 282 -6.11 18.01 -6.44
N VAL A 283 -7.26 17.97 -5.76
CA VAL A 283 -7.86 19.14 -5.12
C VAL A 283 -6.96 19.69 -4.01
N ALA A 284 -6.42 18.82 -3.15
CA ALA A 284 -5.48 19.23 -2.10
C ALA A 284 -4.22 19.90 -2.69
N ASP A 285 -3.73 19.40 -3.82
CA ASP A 285 -2.60 19.98 -4.53
C ASP A 285 -2.91 21.31 -5.18
N LEU A 286 -4.13 21.51 -5.70
CA LEU A 286 -4.59 22.77 -6.33
C LEU A 286 -4.86 23.85 -5.27
N GLU A 287 -5.47 23.49 -4.14
CA GLU A 287 -5.82 24.44 -3.07
C GLU A 287 -4.61 24.82 -2.19
N GLY A 288 -3.48 24.14 -2.36
CA GLY A 288 -2.29 24.29 -1.54
C GLY A 288 -2.37 23.56 -0.22
N ASP A 289 -1.26 22.94 0.19
CA ASP A 289 -1.13 22.26 1.47
C ASP A 289 -0.79 23.27 2.58
N ASN A 290 -1.06 22.94 3.85
CA ASN A 290 -0.77 23.79 5.02
C ASN A 290 0.71 24.19 5.16
N TYR A 291 1.59 23.57 4.38
CA TYR A 291 3.05 23.82 4.33
C TYR A 291 3.50 24.58 3.08
N ASP A 292 2.74 24.54 1.98
CA ASP A 292 3.09 25.18 0.70
C ASP A 292 1.86 25.92 0.19
N LYS A 293 1.75 27.21 0.55
CA LYS A 293 0.57 28.05 0.28
C LYS A 293 0.46 28.56 -1.17
N GLU A 294 1.30 28.08 -2.08
CA GLU A 294 1.21 28.47 -3.49
C GLU A 294 0.12 27.61 -4.19
N GLU A 295 -0.90 28.28 -4.68
CA GLU A 295 -1.90 27.69 -5.56
C GLU A 295 -1.21 27.18 -6.83
N LYS A 296 -1.36 25.89 -7.12
CA LYS A 296 -0.77 25.25 -8.29
C LYS A 296 -1.77 25.20 -9.43
N THR A 297 -1.28 25.39 -10.64
CA THR A 297 -2.09 25.20 -11.84
C THR A 297 -2.38 23.71 -12.08
N LEU A 298 -3.50 23.41 -12.78
CA LEU A 298 -3.81 22.03 -13.17
C LEU A 298 -2.65 21.38 -13.94
N ARG A 299 -1.98 22.15 -14.80
CA ARG A 299 -0.83 21.70 -15.58
C ARG A 299 0.31 21.22 -14.68
N GLU A 300 0.67 21.96 -13.66
CA GLU A 300 1.74 21.61 -12.72
C GLU A 300 1.38 20.35 -11.92
N VAL A 301 0.12 20.24 -11.46
CA VAL A 301 -0.35 19.06 -10.74
C VAL A 301 -0.31 17.82 -11.64
N VAL A 302 -0.85 17.91 -12.86
CA VAL A 302 -0.87 16.80 -13.82
C VAL A 302 0.54 16.40 -14.25
N GLN A 303 1.44 17.35 -14.50
CA GLN A 303 2.84 17.05 -14.82
C GLN A 303 3.53 16.32 -13.69
N ARG A 304 3.32 16.74 -12.45
CA ARG A 304 3.88 16.09 -11.25
C ARG A 304 3.38 14.65 -11.12
N LEU A 305 2.07 14.44 -11.28
CA LEU A 305 1.48 13.10 -11.22
C LEU A 305 1.94 12.20 -12.38
N THR A 306 2.10 12.78 -13.58
CA THR A 306 2.60 12.05 -14.77
C THR A 306 4.08 11.65 -14.60
N LEU A 307 4.91 12.57 -14.11
CA LEU A 307 6.32 12.25 -13.82
C LEU A 307 6.43 11.09 -12.84
N ARG A 308 5.58 11.08 -11.84
CA ARG A 308 5.51 10.01 -10.85
C ARG A 308 5.10 8.66 -11.46
N ASP A 309 4.03 8.61 -12.29
CA ASP A 309 3.65 7.40 -13.03
C ASP A 309 4.81 6.87 -13.90
N MET A 310 5.58 7.78 -14.50
CA MET A 310 6.79 7.42 -15.28
C MET A 310 7.91 6.85 -14.38
N MET A 311 8.14 7.45 -13.22
CA MET A 311 9.13 6.95 -12.26
C MET A 311 8.76 5.56 -11.75
N GLU A 312 7.48 5.32 -11.42
CA GLU A 312 7.01 3.98 -11.02
C GLU A 312 7.15 2.93 -12.12
N ARG A 313 7.05 3.31 -13.41
CA ARG A 313 7.20 2.38 -14.56
C ARG A 313 8.66 2.16 -14.96
N GLY A 314 9.52 3.14 -14.76
CA GLY A 314 10.93 3.09 -15.20
C GLY A 314 11.82 2.24 -14.30
N GLU A 315 11.31 1.80 -13.15
CA GLU A 315 12.10 1.22 -12.07
C GLU A 315 11.81 -0.28 -11.87
N ASP A 316 11.65 -1.05 -12.94
CA ASP A 316 11.77 -2.52 -12.90
C ASP A 316 13.23 -3.00 -12.63
N ASP A 317 14.14 -2.06 -12.34
CA ASP A 317 15.49 -2.37 -11.93
C ASP A 317 15.46 -2.89 -10.48
N GLU A 318 15.88 -4.14 -10.27
CA GLU A 318 15.91 -4.81 -8.97
C GLU A 318 16.80 -4.08 -7.93
N ASP A 319 17.65 -3.15 -8.40
CA ASP A 319 18.63 -2.39 -7.58
C ASP A 319 18.20 -0.96 -7.23
N SER A 320 16.98 -0.54 -7.56
CA SER A 320 16.52 0.82 -7.26
C SER A 320 16.38 1.08 -5.76
N ASP A 321 16.85 2.26 -5.29
CA ASP A 321 16.78 2.66 -3.87
C ASP A 321 15.37 3.09 -3.46
N GLN A 322 14.50 2.12 -3.13
CA GLN A 322 13.07 2.31 -2.89
C GLN A 322 12.57 1.55 -1.68
N VAL A 323 11.69 2.18 -0.89
CA VAL A 323 10.95 1.49 0.19
C VAL A 323 10.06 0.39 -0.41
N GLN A 324 10.14 -0.81 0.16
CA GLN A 324 9.35 -1.94 -0.31
C GLN A 324 8.00 -1.99 0.39
N LEU A 325 6.92 -1.93 -0.39
CA LEU A 325 5.54 -2.06 0.10
C LEU A 325 4.97 -3.39 -0.36
N MET A 326 4.47 -4.20 0.56
CA MET A 326 3.90 -5.50 0.19
C MET A 326 2.96 -6.06 1.26
N THR A 327 2.12 -6.99 0.83
CA THR A 327 1.36 -7.79 1.80
C THR A 327 2.27 -8.75 2.55
N LEU A 328 1.85 -9.16 3.75
CA LEU A 328 2.51 -10.21 4.52
C LEU A 328 2.69 -11.50 3.70
N HIS A 329 1.71 -11.87 2.87
CA HIS A 329 1.82 -13.01 1.98
C HIS A 329 2.92 -12.87 0.92
N ALA A 330 3.03 -11.68 0.33
CA ALA A 330 4.04 -11.40 -0.70
C ALA A 330 5.46 -11.31 -0.12
N SER A 331 5.59 -11.04 1.19
CA SER A 331 6.88 -10.94 1.88
C SER A 331 7.56 -12.28 2.13
N LYS A 332 6.82 -13.39 1.97
CA LYS A 332 7.39 -14.73 2.17
C LYS A 332 8.57 -14.97 1.22
N GLY A 333 9.72 -15.35 1.79
CA GLY A 333 10.95 -15.58 1.05
C GLY A 333 11.88 -14.35 0.96
N LEU A 334 11.36 -13.16 1.26
CA LEU A 334 12.14 -11.92 1.28
C LEU A 334 12.67 -11.62 2.69
N GLU A 335 13.58 -10.63 2.79
CA GLU A 335 14.14 -10.17 4.06
C GLU A 335 14.63 -8.73 3.95
N PHE A 336 14.50 -7.96 5.03
CA PHE A 336 14.83 -6.54 5.06
C PHE A 336 15.47 -6.14 6.38
N PRO A 337 16.47 -5.24 6.38
CA PRO A 337 17.05 -4.72 7.61
C PRO A 337 16.02 -4.12 8.58
N TYR A 338 15.08 -3.33 8.07
CA TYR A 338 14.10 -2.56 8.84
C TYR A 338 12.69 -2.84 8.33
N VAL A 339 11.84 -3.36 9.20
CA VAL A 339 10.46 -3.74 8.84
C VAL A 339 9.45 -2.97 9.69
N TYR A 340 8.46 -2.39 9.02
CA TYR A 340 7.26 -1.83 9.64
C TYR A 340 6.08 -2.74 9.33
N LEU A 341 5.41 -3.23 10.36
CA LEU A 341 4.21 -4.06 10.23
C LEU A 341 2.99 -3.24 10.61
N MET A 342 2.21 -2.88 9.59
CA MET A 342 1.13 -1.91 9.68
C MET A 342 -0.20 -2.57 10.05
N GLY A 343 -0.94 -1.94 10.97
CA GLY A 343 -2.29 -2.37 11.34
C GLY A 343 -2.33 -3.61 12.22
N ALA A 344 -1.53 -3.65 13.28
CA ALA A 344 -1.54 -4.74 14.27
C ALA A 344 -2.77 -4.63 15.21
N GLU A 345 -3.96 -4.88 14.63
CA GLU A 345 -5.28 -4.70 15.25
C GLU A 345 -6.20 -5.88 14.95
N GLU A 346 -7.10 -6.19 15.90
CA GLU A 346 -8.18 -7.16 15.67
C GLU A 346 -9.04 -6.73 14.47
N GLY A 347 -9.43 -7.70 13.65
CA GLY A 347 -10.16 -7.48 12.42
C GLY A 347 -9.28 -7.15 11.20
N ILE A 348 -8.01 -6.79 11.42
CA ILE A 348 -7.01 -6.59 10.36
C ILE A 348 -5.98 -7.71 10.41
N LEU A 349 -5.28 -7.87 11.53
CA LEU A 349 -4.32 -8.94 11.77
C LEU A 349 -4.45 -9.41 13.24
N PRO A 350 -5.21 -10.48 13.51
CA PRO A 350 -5.88 -11.37 12.57
C PRO A 350 -7.02 -10.73 11.78
N HIS A 351 -7.24 -11.19 10.54
CA HIS A 351 -8.34 -10.73 9.71
C HIS A 351 -9.69 -11.23 10.25
N GLN A 352 -10.73 -10.38 10.26
CA GLN A 352 -12.02 -10.72 10.85
C GLN A 352 -12.62 -12.02 10.29
N THR A 353 -12.61 -12.21 8.98
CA THR A 353 -13.12 -13.43 8.36
C THR A 353 -12.40 -14.68 8.87
N SER A 354 -11.07 -14.62 9.05
CA SER A 354 -10.29 -15.75 9.57
C SER A 354 -10.63 -16.04 11.05
N VAL A 355 -10.95 -15.01 11.82
CA VAL A 355 -11.43 -15.18 13.22
C VAL A 355 -12.80 -15.83 13.24
N ASP A 356 -13.73 -15.38 12.40
CA ASP A 356 -15.10 -15.92 12.31
C ASP A 356 -15.11 -17.39 11.83
N GLU A 357 -14.17 -17.75 10.98
CA GLU A 357 -13.98 -19.13 10.48
C GLU A 357 -13.17 -20.03 11.42
N GLY A 358 -12.66 -19.49 12.54
CA GLY A 358 -11.82 -20.23 13.49
C GLY A 358 -10.37 -20.46 13.02
N ASN A 359 -9.90 -19.70 12.05
CA ASN A 359 -8.62 -19.87 11.34
C ASN A 359 -7.50 -18.94 11.89
N VAL A 360 -7.52 -18.68 13.20
CA VAL A 360 -6.56 -17.78 13.86
C VAL A 360 -5.11 -18.30 13.75
N GLU A 361 -4.93 -19.60 13.69
CA GLU A 361 -3.62 -20.22 13.56
C GLU A 361 -2.89 -19.83 12.26
N GLU A 362 -3.60 -19.73 11.13
CA GLU A 362 -3.01 -19.28 9.87
C GLU A 362 -2.63 -17.79 9.92
N GLU A 363 -3.47 -16.95 10.52
CA GLU A 363 -3.16 -15.52 10.74
C GLU A 363 -1.94 -15.37 11.68
N ARG A 364 -1.78 -16.25 12.69
CA ARG A 364 -0.60 -16.25 13.56
C ARG A 364 0.67 -16.65 12.78
N ARG A 365 0.58 -17.64 11.87
CA ARG A 365 1.69 -17.95 10.94
C ARG A 365 2.00 -16.77 10.03
N LEU A 366 0.99 -16.04 9.61
CA LEU A 366 1.19 -14.83 8.78
C LEU A 366 1.92 -13.72 9.56
N MET A 367 1.55 -13.50 10.83
CA MET A 367 2.25 -12.59 11.73
C MET A 367 3.70 -13.05 11.96
N TYR A 368 3.92 -14.35 12.20
CA TYR A 368 5.24 -14.98 12.33
C TYR A 368 6.09 -14.75 11.08
N VAL A 369 5.52 -14.95 9.88
CA VAL A 369 6.20 -14.66 8.63
C VAL A 369 6.63 -13.18 8.60
N GLY A 370 5.73 -12.26 8.93
CA GLY A 370 6.04 -10.82 8.95
C GLY A 370 7.19 -10.47 9.90
N ILE A 371 7.17 -10.99 11.13
CA ILE A 371 8.22 -10.79 12.13
C ILE A 371 9.57 -11.30 11.61
N THR A 372 9.59 -12.50 11.04
CA THR A 372 10.82 -13.13 10.53
C THR A 372 11.34 -12.53 9.22
N ARG A 373 10.69 -11.49 8.68
CA ARG A 373 11.25 -10.71 7.56
C ARG A 373 12.28 -9.69 8.02
N ALA A 374 12.20 -9.27 9.29
CA ALA A 374 13.12 -8.29 9.85
C ALA A 374 14.48 -8.90 10.20
N GLN A 375 15.55 -8.20 9.79
CA GLN A 375 16.91 -8.58 10.15
C GLN A 375 17.39 -7.85 11.42
N LYS A 376 17.17 -6.53 11.51
CA LYS A 376 17.72 -5.65 12.56
C LYS A 376 16.65 -5.07 13.46
N GLU A 377 15.64 -4.40 12.89
CA GLU A 377 14.58 -3.73 13.64
C GLU A 377 13.21 -4.07 13.10
N LEU A 378 12.25 -4.18 14.01
CA LEU A 378 10.85 -4.43 13.73
C LEU A 378 9.99 -3.44 14.50
N THR A 379 9.13 -2.75 13.76
CA THR A 379 8.16 -1.79 14.33
C THR A 379 6.75 -2.19 13.93
N PHE A 380 5.89 -2.37 14.91
CA PHE A 380 4.45 -2.54 14.71
C PHE A 380 3.74 -1.20 14.83
N THR A 381 2.64 -1.04 14.10
CA THR A 381 1.78 0.13 14.26
C THR A 381 0.34 -0.27 14.53
N LYS A 382 -0.37 0.56 15.29
CA LYS A 382 -1.80 0.43 15.54
C LYS A 382 -2.44 1.81 15.70
N CYS A 383 -3.75 1.90 15.42
CA CYS A 383 -4.52 3.13 15.51
C CYS A 383 -5.41 3.17 16.76
N ARG A 384 -5.70 4.38 17.25
CA ARG A 384 -6.71 4.61 18.28
C ARG A 384 -8.12 4.62 17.71
N GLU A 385 -8.25 5.12 16.48
CA GLU A 385 -9.48 5.21 15.72
C GLU A 385 -9.19 4.83 14.28
N ARG A 386 -10.15 4.18 13.62
CA ARG A 386 -10.01 3.76 12.21
C ARG A 386 -11.37 3.86 11.52
N ARG A 387 -11.38 4.24 10.26
CA ARG A 387 -12.61 4.19 9.46
C ARG A 387 -12.76 2.81 8.82
N GLN A 388 -13.86 2.14 9.17
CA GLN A 388 -14.22 0.86 8.57
C GLN A 388 -15.65 0.96 8.06
N TYR A 389 -15.87 0.65 6.78
CA TYR A 389 -17.18 0.77 6.11
C TYR A 389 -17.86 2.14 6.24
N GLY A 390 -17.05 3.23 6.35
CA GLY A 390 -17.55 4.60 6.51
C GLY A 390 -17.79 5.03 7.96
N GLU A 391 -17.79 4.12 8.92
CA GLU A 391 -17.94 4.39 10.33
C GLU A 391 -16.59 4.52 11.04
N LEU A 392 -16.52 5.40 12.04
CA LEU A 392 -15.36 5.56 12.89
C LEU A 392 -15.43 4.53 14.02
N ILE A 393 -14.51 3.60 14.04
CA ILE A 393 -14.40 2.57 15.09
C ILE A 393 -13.15 2.79 15.93
N LYS A 394 -13.17 2.27 17.15
CA LYS A 394 -11.99 2.16 18.02
C LYS A 394 -11.50 0.72 17.97
N PRO A 395 -10.47 0.42 17.18
CA PRO A 395 -9.98 -0.93 17.04
C PRO A 395 -9.36 -1.43 18.35
N THR A 396 -9.50 -2.72 18.61
CA THR A 396 -8.78 -3.40 19.68
C THR A 396 -7.39 -3.78 19.19
N GLN A 397 -6.40 -3.72 20.05
CA GLN A 397 -5.06 -4.21 19.76
C GLN A 397 -5.11 -5.68 19.31
N SER A 398 -4.27 -6.04 18.35
CA SER A 398 -4.11 -7.42 17.93
C SER A 398 -3.70 -8.32 19.11
N ARG A 399 -4.39 -9.45 19.27
CA ARG A 399 -4.02 -10.48 20.25
C ARG A 399 -2.58 -10.97 20.06
N PHE A 400 -2.06 -10.91 18.84
CA PHE A 400 -0.70 -11.32 18.55
C PHE A 400 0.35 -10.42 19.18
N LEU A 401 0.05 -9.15 19.45
CA LEU A 401 0.94 -8.27 20.21
C LEU A 401 0.97 -8.64 21.70
N ASP A 402 -0.14 -9.16 22.24
CA ASP A 402 -0.22 -9.63 23.63
C ASP A 402 0.51 -10.96 23.83
N GLU A 403 0.75 -11.71 22.75
CA GLU A 403 1.51 -12.97 22.77
C GLU A 403 3.04 -12.73 22.69
N LEU A 404 3.51 -11.50 22.50
CA LEU A 404 4.94 -11.16 22.44
C LEU A 404 5.56 -11.02 23.84
N PRO A 405 6.87 -11.33 24.02
CA PRO A 405 7.56 -11.15 25.30
C PRO A 405 7.62 -9.66 25.66
N PHE A 406 7.01 -9.30 26.78
CA PHE A 406 6.85 -7.89 27.21
C PHE A 406 8.19 -7.15 27.35
N GLU A 407 9.22 -7.81 27.83
CA GLU A 407 10.57 -7.28 28.01
C GLU A 407 11.28 -6.93 26.71
N ASP A 408 10.92 -7.58 25.61
CA ASP A 408 11.52 -7.38 24.29
C ASP A 408 10.79 -6.32 23.45
N VAL A 409 9.65 -5.81 23.94
CA VAL A 409 8.82 -4.83 23.23
C VAL A 409 8.87 -3.48 23.92
N GLU A 410 9.13 -2.43 23.15
CA GLU A 410 9.01 -1.04 23.57
C GLU A 410 7.65 -0.48 23.13
N TRP A 411 6.80 -0.19 24.13
CA TRP A 411 5.46 0.31 23.90
C TRP A 411 5.45 1.83 23.99
N GLU A 412 5.07 2.49 22.91
CA GLU A 412 4.84 3.92 22.98
C GLU A 412 3.65 4.24 23.92
N ASN A 413 3.88 5.16 24.86
CA ASN A 413 2.90 5.59 25.85
C ASN A 413 2.50 4.56 26.94
N MET A 414 3.09 3.39 27.00
CA MET A 414 3.04 2.61 28.22
C MET A 414 4.02 3.21 29.21
N LYS A 415 3.50 3.86 30.27
CA LYS A 415 4.33 4.14 31.46
C LYS A 415 4.86 2.79 31.92
N LYS A 416 6.19 2.64 31.95
CA LYS A 416 6.81 1.46 32.59
C LYS A 416 6.07 1.18 33.89
N PRO A 417 5.67 -0.06 34.18
CA PRO A 417 5.13 -0.37 35.50
C PRO A 417 6.19 0.06 36.49
N GLN A 418 5.90 1.15 37.24
CA GLN A 418 6.82 1.67 38.25
C GLN A 418 6.91 0.62 39.34
N THR A 419 8.10 0.23 39.70
CA THR A 419 8.34 -0.60 40.88
C THR A 419 7.75 0.11 42.11
N ALA A 420 7.41 -0.64 43.16
CA ALA A 420 6.90 -0.04 44.38
C ALA A 420 7.87 1.03 44.96
N GLU A 421 9.18 0.82 44.76
CA GLU A 421 10.25 1.74 45.14
C GLU A 421 10.21 3.04 44.34
N GLU A 422 10.12 2.97 43.01
CA GLU A 422 10.02 4.15 42.13
C GLU A 422 8.74 4.97 42.38
N ARG A 423 7.63 4.31 42.76
CA ARG A 423 6.38 5.02 43.19
C ARG A 423 6.57 5.74 44.48
N MET A 424 7.29 5.13 45.42
CA MET A 424 7.60 5.73 46.71
C MET A 424 8.54 6.94 46.56
N GLU A 425 9.60 6.84 45.77
CA GLU A 425 10.52 7.95 45.50
C GLU A 425 9.83 9.14 44.83
N LYS A 426 9.01 8.87 43.79
CA LYS A 426 8.22 9.94 43.14
C LYS A 426 7.19 10.56 44.08
N GLY A 427 6.55 9.76 44.95
CA GLY A 427 5.64 10.23 45.96
C GLY A 427 6.33 11.16 46.97
N GLN A 428 7.52 10.76 47.44
CA GLN A 428 8.33 11.56 48.35
C GLN A 428 8.83 12.85 47.69
N ALA A 429 9.30 12.81 46.47
CA ALA A 429 9.74 13.98 45.69
C ALA A 429 8.56 14.95 45.44
N HIS A 430 7.36 14.45 45.19
CA HIS A 430 6.16 15.28 45.00
C HIS A 430 5.73 15.97 46.31
N ILE A 431 5.76 15.25 47.43
CA ILE A 431 5.47 15.80 48.74
C ILE A 431 6.53 16.84 49.17
N ALA A 432 7.82 16.60 48.86
CA ALA A 432 8.89 17.55 49.11
C ALA A 432 8.71 18.85 48.27
N ASN A 433 8.33 18.74 47.01
CA ASN A 433 8.04 19.89 46.15
C ASN A 433 6.82 20.69 46.66
N ILE A 434 5.76 20.03 47.11
CA ILE A 434 4.59 20.68 47.71
C ILE A 434 5.00 21.42 48.99
N ARG A 435 5.78 20.80 49.88
CA ARG A 435 6.30 21.44 51.09
C ARG A 435 7.18 22.65 50.79
N ALA A 436 8.03 22.57 49.76
CA ALA A 436 8.86 23.69 49.31
C ALA A 436 8.05 24.85 48.74
N MET A 437 6.88 24.60 48.13
CA MET A 437 5.96 25.64 47.66
C MET A 437 5.23 26.34 48.83
N PHE A 438 4.91 25.62 49.88
CA PHE A 438 4.27 26.22 51.10
C PHE A 438 5.25 26.96 52.00
N ASN A 439 6.53 26.65 51.99
CA ASN A 439 7.56 27.34 52.77
C ASN A 439 8.15 28.58 52.09
N LYS A 440 7.68 28.96 50.92
CA LYS A 440 8.06 30.18 50.18
C LYS A 440 7.05 31.31 50.30
N LYS A 441 6.23 31.33 51.37
CA LYS A 441 5.39 32.46 51.78
C LYS A 441 5.88 33.10 53.03
#